data_64095273e90468547a348c197f98370b
#
_entry.id   64095273e90468547a348c197f98370b
#
_cell.length_a   1.000
_cell.length_b   1.000
_cell.length_c   1.000
_cell.angle_alpha   90.00
_cell.angle_beta   90.00
_cell.angle_gamma   90.00
#
_symmetry.space_group_name_H-M   'P 1'
#
loop_
_entity.id
_entity.type
_entity.pdbx_description
1 polymer ?
#
loop_
_entity_poly.entity_id
_entity_poly.type
_entity_poly.pdbx_seq_one_letter_code
_entity_poly.pdbx_strand_id
1 'polypeptide(L)'
;MLAKYIAVFLVVGTILVGNLSLIHSVSAETLVQSTVDTRLVMWLRVGQAELQKLLPAPWQVNPIPGGPFKEANFIIVFIDSFLVQDAQGKPDQGGIARKAVFAVPAKHAQTGEMALVVTGGFTADSQDVPGPYKNFGYAAIRREQTLKVVNIEAGVNEDFWEVRDNRGGTIELRVQYQAALPSRAKAEQKLYSAVEPSFYRIYRIDQATDIVKSVPAGIDRLKNYQFRMAVPELSKLFDGTEQLVGVSVIPLYVRQIFLP
;
A
#
# COMPACT_ATOMS: atom_id res chain seq x y z
N MET A 1 1.81 90.88 -6.62
CA MET A 1 1.19 89.88 -5.76
C MET A 1 2.04 88.64 -5.81
N LEU A 2 2.89 88.47 -4.79
CA LEU A 2 3.90 87.41 -4.76
C LEU A 2 3.38 86.15 -4.03
N ALA A 3 3.36 85.00 -4.70
CA ALA A 3 3.13 83.69 -4.08
C ALA A 3 4.49 83.09 -3.70
N LYS A 4 4.65 82.81 -2.42
CA LYS A 4 5.83 82.16 -1.85
C LYS A 4 5.74 80.63 -1.99
N TYR A 5 6.73 80.02 -2.64
CA TYR A 5 6.92 78.56 -2.68
C TYR A 5 7.64 78.13 -1.44
N ILE A 6 7.04 77.21 -0.71
CA ILE A 6 7.68 76.43 0.37
C ILE A 6 8.03 75.07 -0.20
N ALA A 7 9.31 74.79 -0.31
CA ALA A 7 9.81 73.47 -0.68
C ALA A 7 9.88 72.60 0.58
N VAL A 8 9.14 71.48 0.59
CA VAL A 8 9.24 70.44 1.61
C VAL A 8 10.13 69.35 1.04
N PHE A 9 11.28 69.16 1.66
CA PHE A 9 12.14 68.01 1.41
C PHE A 9 11.57 66.76 2.12
N LEU A 10 11.10 65.79 1.33
CA LEU A 10 10.68 64.51 1.81
C LEU A 10 11.88 63.55 1.72
N VAL A 11 12.44 63.21 2.86
CA VAL A 11 13.47 62.16 2.97
C VAL A 11 12.76 60.80 2.93
N VAL A 12 12.85 60.09 1.79
CA VAL A 12 12.37 58.74 1.65
C VAL A 12 13.47 57.80 2.14
N GLY A 13 13.30 57.31 3.39
CA GLY A 13 14.12 56.24 3.91
C GLY A 13 13.68 54.90 3.31
N THR A 14 14.49 54.35 2.43
CA THR A 14 14.28 53.03 1.83
C THR A 14 14.66 51.97 2.87
N ILE A 15 13.65 51.39 3.55
CA ILE A 15 13.85 50.19 4.36
C ILE A 15 13.96 49.02 3.39
N LEU A 16 15.18 48.50 3.22
CA LEU A 16 15.42 47.20 2.57
C LEU A 16 14.95 46.08 3.55
N VAL A 17 13.71 45.67 3.43
CA VAL A 17 13.25 44.43 4.05
C VAL A 17 13.81 43.27 3.24
N GLY A 18 14.90 42.73 3.68
CA GLY A 18 15.45 41.48 3.13
C GLY A 18 14.43 40.34 3.33
N ASN A 19 13.71 40.01 2.25
CA ASN A 19 12.97 38.75 2.20
C ASN A 19 13.98 37.60 2.24
N LEU A 20 14.27 37.08 3.42
CA LEU A 20 14.82 35.74 3.53
C LEU A 20 13.74 34.77 3.03
N SER A 21 13.74 34.52 1.73
CA SER A 21 13.05 33.37 1.18
C SER A 21 13.73 32.14 1.77
N LEU A 22 13.06 31.51 2.73
CA LEU A 22 13.37 30.14 3.14
C LEU A 22 13.20 29.30 1.88
N ILE A 23 14.31 29.03 1.21
CA ILE A 23 14.37 28.06 0.14
C ILE A 23 14.13 26.72 0.85
N HIS A 24 12.86 26.32 0.93
CA HIS A 24 12.54 24.94 1.20
C HIS A 24 13.12 24.18 0.01
N SER A 25 14.21 23.47 0.23
CA SER A 25 14.72 22.51 -0.73
C SER A 25 13.63 21.46 -0.93
N VAL A 26 12.82 21.62 -1.96
CA VAL A 26 11.96 20.57 -2.45
C VAL A 26 12.91 19.48 -2.93
N SER A 27 13.10 18.43 -2.13
CA SER A 27 13.81 17.25 -2.59
C SER A 27 13.07 16.74 -3.82
N ALA A 28 13.79 16.67 -4.95
CA ALA A 28 13.21 16.14 -6.17
C ALA A 28 12.99 14.64 -5.99
N GLU A 29 11.73 14.21 -6.11
CA GLU A 29 11.41 12.79 -6.08
C GLU A 29 12.16 12.03 -7.17
N THR A 30 12.77 10.93 -6.80
CA THR A 30 13.57 10.11 -7.71
C THR A 30 12.84 8.83 -8.08
N LEU A 31 12.51 8.66 -9.36
CA LEU A 31 11.97 7.39 -9.86
C LEU A 31 13.04 6.30 -9.66
N VAL A 32 12.67 5.21 -9.00
CA VAL A 32 13.57 4.09 -8.74
C VAL A 32 13.13 2.78 -9.37
N GLN A 33 11.84 2.59 -9.59
CA GLN A 33 11.31 1.34 -10.11
C GLN A 33 9.93 1.55 -10.74
N SER A 34 9.60 0.73 -11.74
CA SER A 34 8.25 0.58 -12.28
C SER A 34 7.83 -0.88 -12.25
N THR A 35 6.55 -1.16 -11.97
CA THR A 35 6.04 -2.53 -11.96
C THR A 35 4.69 -2.66 -12.64
N VAL A 36 4.44 -3.86 -13.20
CA VAL A 36 3.12 -4.30 -13.67
C VAL A 36 2.77 -5.58 -12.95
N ASP A 37 1.70 -5.54 -12.18
CA ASP A 37 1.31 -6.61 -11.27
C ASP A 37 -0.15 -7.02 -11.49
N THR A 38 -0.51 -8.25 -11.06
CA THR A 38 -1.85 -8.57 -10.57
C THR A 38 -1.82 -8.71 -9.06
N ARG A 39 -2.94 -8.40 -8.41
CA ARG A 39 -3.02 -8.47 -6.95
C ARG A 39 -4.34 -9.06 -6.48
N LEU A 40 -4.26 -9.75 -5.34
CA LEU A 40 -5.40 -10.05 -4.50
C LEU A 40 -5.16 -9.41 -3.16
N VAL A 41 -6.16 -8.65 -2.67
CA VAL A 41 -6.04 -7.91 -1.42
C VAL A 41 -7.12 -8.37 -0.45
N MET A 42 -6.69 -8.76 0.73
CA MET A 42 -7.57 -9.05 1.87
C MET A 42 -7.58 -7.84 2.81
N TRP A 43 -8.77 -7.42 3.16
CA TRP A 43 -9.03 -6.33 4.09
C TRP A 43 -9.61 -6.93 5.36
N LEU A 44 -8.88 -6.82 6.45
CA LEU A 44 -9.16 -7.53 7.70
C LEU A 44 -9.36 -6.54 8.85
N ARG A 45 -10.16 -6.95 9.83
CA ARG A 45 -10.20 -6.34 11.14
C ARG A 45 -9.66 -7.34 12.15
N VAL A 46 -8.58 -6.97 12.84
CA VAL A 46 -7.90 -7.76 13.85
C VAL A 46 -7.83 -7.00 15.18
N GLY A 47 -7.40 -7.67 16.25
CA GLY A 47 -7.26 -7.08 17.56
C GLY A 47 -6.33 -5.85 17.58
N GLN A 48 -6.87 -4.66 17.84
CA GLN A 48 -6.12 -3.40 17.72
C GLN A 48 -4.94 -3.28 18.69
N ALA A 49 -5.07 -3.82 19.90
CA ALA A 49 -4.01 -3.74 20.91
C ALA A 49 -2.76 -4.55 20.50
N GLU A 50 -2.95 -5.73 19.93
CA GLU A 50 -1.84 -6.55 19.42
C GLU A 50 -1.29 -5.96 18.13
N LEU A 51 -2.16 -5.44 17.27
CA LEU A 51 -1.74 -4.78 16.02
C LEU A 51 -0.87 -3.54 16.28
N GLN A 52 -1.20 -2.74 17.31
CA GLN A 52 -0.40 -1.56 17.68
C GLN A 52 1.04 -1.91 18.03
N LYS A 53 1.33 -3.11 18.51
CA LYS A 53 2.69 -3.54 18.83
C LYS A 53 3.57 -3.73 17.59
N LEU A 54 2.98 -3.86 16.41
CA LEU A 54 3.70 -3.93 15.14
C LEU A 54 4.08 -2.55 14.59
N LEU A 55 3.51 -1.48 15.16
CA LEU A 55 3.78 -0.12 14.71
C LEU A 55 4.79 0.57 15.65
N PRO A 56 5.87 1.15 15.10
CA PRO A 56 6.78 1.97 15.88
C PRO A 56 6.12 3.33 16.19
N ALA A 57 6.54 3.98 17.29
CA ALA A 57 6.24 5.38 17.47
C ALA A 57 6.83 6.20 16.29
N PRO A 58 6.16 7.24 15.81
CA PRO A 58 4.92 7.84 16.33
C PRO A 58 3.64 7.35 15.63
N TRP A 59 3.64 6.20 14.97
CA TRP A 59 2.50 5.67 14.24
C TRP A 59 1.48 5.00 15.17
N GLN A 60 0.22 5.27 14.95
CA GLN A 60 -0.92 4.69 15.66
C GLN A 60 -1.84 3.99 14.67
N VAL A 61 -2.36 2.82 15.05
CA VAL A 61 -3.38 2.11 14.24
C VAL A 61 -4.57 3.03 14.01
N ASN A 62 -4.94 3.20 12.75
CA ASN A 62 -6.06 4.02 12.33
C ASN A 62 -6.91 3.23 11.32
N PRO A 63 -7.93 2.51 11.75
CA PRO A 63 -8.81 1.77 10.84
C PRO A 63 -9.35 2.65 9.73
N ILE A 64 -9.57 2.08 8.56
CA ILE A 64 -10.07 2.81 7.40
C ILE A 64 -11.40 3.50 7.77
N PRO A 65 -11.50 4.84 7.67
CA PRO A 65 -12.64 5.57 8.21
C PRO A 65 -13.91 5.47 7.37
N GLY A 66 -13.81 5.04 6.12
CA GLY A 66 -14.96 5.02 5.21
C GLY A 66 -14.74 4.19 3.95
N GLY A 67 -15.73 4.22 3.05
CA GLY A 67 -15.69 3.49 1.79
C GLY A 67 -15.92 1.98 1.95
N PRO A 68 -15.59 1.21 0.88
CA PRO A 68 -15.94 -0.22 0.83
C PRO A 68 -15.16 -1.08 1.84
N PHE A 69 -14.08 -0.59 2.42
CA PHE A 69 -13.26 -1.32 3.39
C PHE A 69 -13.21 -0.63 4.76
N LYS A 70 -14.26 0.15 5.08
CA LYS A 70 -14.41 0.79 6.38
C LYS A 70 -14.19 -0.22 7.51
N GLU A 71 -13.48 0.21 8.59
CA GLU A 71 -13.11 -0.58 9.77
C GLU A 71 -11.99 -1.62 9.54
N ALA A 72 -11.52 -1.83 8.32
CA ALA A 72 -10.32 -2.64 8.13
C ALA A 72 -9.10 -1.94 8.75
N ASN A 73 -8.32 -2.70 9.52
CA ASN A 73 -7.11 -2.21 10.18
C ASN A 73 -5.86 -3.04 9.85
N PHE A 74 -6.01 -4.15 9.14
CA PHE A 74 -4.90 -4.96 8.65
C PHE A 74 -5.14 -5.38 7.20
N ILE A 75 -4.11 -5.29 6.38
CA ILE A 75 -4.18 -5.55 4.95
C ILE A 75 -3.14 -6.59 4.57
N ILE A 76 -3.56 -7.63 3.86
CA ILE A 76 -2.65 -8.59 3.23
C ILE A 76 -2.77 -8.40 1.73
N VAL A 77 -1.65 -8.09 1.08
CA VAL A 77 -1.57 -7.92 -0.38
C VAL A 77 -0.75 -9.05 -0.97
N PHE A 78 -1.40 -9.93 -1.72
CA PHE A 78 -0.73 -10.93 -2.55
C PHE A 78 -0.44 -10.31 -3.91
N ILE A 79 0.82 -10.33 -4.32
CA ILE A 79 1.33 -9.66 -5.51
C ILE A 79 1.97 -10.69 -6.43
N ASP A 80 1.58 -10.68 -7.69
CA ASP A 80 2.25 -11.40 -8.77
C ASP A 80 2.70 -10.38 -9.83
N SER A 81 3.98 -10.05 -9.82
CA SER A 81 4.56 -9.05 -10.71
C SER A 81 5.02 -9.75 -12.00
N PHE A 82 4.54 -9.28 -13.16
CA PHE A 82 4.98 -9.79 -14.47
C PHE A 82 6.11 -8.97 -15.04
N LEU A 83 6.24 -7.73 -14.60
CA LEU A 83 7.28 -6.83 -15.05
C LEU A 83 7.76 -5.98 -13.86
N VAL A 84 9.05 -6.05 -13.61
CA VAL A 84 9.76 -5.16 -12.69
C VAL A 84 10.89 -4.52 -13.47
N GLN A 85 10.95 -3.20 -13.48
CA GLN A 85 11.94 -2.42 -14.22
C GLN A 85 12.60 -1.39 -13.30
N ASP A 86 13.89 -1.15 -13.51
CA ASP A 86 14.61 -0.03 -12.90
C ASP A 86 14.14 1.33 -13.45
N ALA A 87 14.76 2.41 -12.99
CA ALA A 87 14.45 3.77 -13.43
C ALA A 87 14.72 4.01 -14.94
N GLN A 88 15.56 3.20 -15.57
CA GLN A 88 15.90 3.26 -16.97
C GLN A 88 15.04 2.36 -17.86
N GLY A 89 14.08 1.65 -17.24
CA GLY A 89 13.18 0.75 -17.94
C GLY A 89 13.79 -0.63 -18.25
N LYS A 90 14.94 -0.97 -17.67
CA LYS A 90 15.54 -2.30 -17.80
C LYS A 90 14.88 -3.28 -16.83
N PRO A 91 14.70 -4.55 -17.20
CA PRO A 91 14.22 -5.57 -16.28
C PRO A 91 15.09 -5.65 -15.03
N ASP A 92 14.45 -5.65 -13.86
CA ASP A 92 15.02 -5.79 -12.54
C ASP A 92 14.51 -7.09 -11.91
N GLN A 93 15.32 -7.72 -11.03
CA GLN A 93 14.94 -8.94 -10.30
C GLN A 93 14.43 -10.09 -11.20
N GLY A 94 15.05 -10.30 -12.36
CA GLY A 94 14.59 -11.32 -13.31
C GLY A 94 13.21 -11.05 -13.95
N GLY A 95 12.62 -9.88 -13.67
CA GLY A 95 11.36 -9.40 -14.26
C GLY A 95 10.08 -9.98 -13.68
N ILE A 96 10.14 -11.00 -12.82
CA ILE A 96 8.98 -11.64 -12.17
C ILE A 96 9.24 -11.75 -10.67
N ALA A 97 8.27 -11.30 -9.86
CA ALA A 97 8.37 -11.42 -8.41
C ALA A 97 7.02 -11.72 -7.78
N ARG A 98 6.99 -12.66 -6.81
CA ARG A 98 5.81 -12.90 -5.98
C ARG A 98 6.06 -12.46 -4.56
N LYS A 99 5.06 -11.80 -3.99
CA LYS A 99 5.15 -11.25 -2.62
C LYS A 99 3.82 -11.41 -1.90
N ALA A 100 3.91 -11.54 -0.57
CA ALA A 100 2.80 -11.32 0.35
C ALA A 100 3.21 -10.19 1.28
N VAL A 101 2.49 -9.08 1.27
CA VAL A 101 2.84 -7.85 2.02
C VAL A 101 1.81 -7.59 3.09
N PHE A 102 2.26 -7.27 4.30
CA PHE A 102 1.43 -6.90 5.43
C PHE A 102 1.51 -5.40 5.67
N ALA A 103 0.37 -4.74 5.67
CA ALA A 103 0.29 -3.31 5.88
C ALA A 103 -0.81 -2.94 6.87
N VAL A 104 -0.55 -1.89 7.64
CA VAL A 104 -1.47 -1.36 8.64
C VAL A 104 -1.84 0.06 8.26
N PRO A 105 -3.13 0.38 8.08
CA PRO A 105 -3.58 1.76 8.02
C PRO A 105 -3.27 2.47 9.34
N ALA A 106 -2.51 3.55 9.28
CA ALA A 106 -1.99 4.23 10.44
C ALA A 106 -2.09 5.75 10.32
N LYS A 107 -2.05 6.42 11.47
CA LYS A 107 -1.99 7.87 11.60
C LYS A 107 -0.76 8.26 12.39
N HIS A 108 -0.01 9.21 11.89
CA HIS A 108 1.13 9.78 12.59
C HIS A 108 0.67 10.70 13.73
N ALA A 109 1.04 10.40 14.96
CA ALA A 109 0.51 11.06 16.16
C ALA A 109 0.77 12.57 16.21
N GLN A 110 1.89 13.04 15.65
CA GLN A 110 2.29 14.45 15.70
C GLN A 110 1.77 15.25 14.51
N THR A 111 1.86 14.70 13.30
CA THR A 111 1.50 15.42 12.07
C THR A 111 0.05 15.21 11.65
N GLY A 112 -0.60 14.15 12.14
CA GLY A 112 -1.93 13.75 11.70
C GLY A 112 -1.95 13.07 10.32
N GLU A 113 -0.79 12.86 9.68
CA GLU A 113 -0.69 12.19 8.39
C GLU A 113 -1.27 10.78 8.46
N MET A 114 -2.11 10.42 7.49
CA MET A 114 -2.64 9.07 7.34
C MET A 114 -1.86 8.36 6.23
N ALA A 115 -1.37 7.16 6.52
CA ALA A 115 -0.60 6.37 5.58
C ALA A 115 -0.76 4.87 5.82
N LEU A 116 -0.22 4.07 4.92
CA LEU A 116 -0.01 2.64 5.15
C LEU A 116 1.41 2.42 5.68
N VAL A 117 1.53 1.69 6.77
CA VAL A 117 2.80 1.25 7.33
C VAL A 117 2.98 -0.24 7.03
N VAL A 118 4.04 -0.57 6.28
CA VAL A 118 4.41 -1.96 5.95
C VAL A 118 5.08 -2.57 7.17
N THR A 119 4.40 -3.51 7.79
CA THR A 119 4.84 -4.17 9.04
C THR A 119 5.60 -5.46 8.79
N GLY A 120 5.59 -5.97 7.56
CA GLY A 120 6.29 -7.19 7.18
C GLY A 120 5.83 -7.72 5.83
N GLY A 121 6.35 -8.89 5.50
CA GLY A 121 5.96 -9.59 4.28
C GLY A 121 6.91 -10.71 3.92
N PHE A 122 6.59 -11.36 2.82
CA PHE A 122 7.41 -12.41 2.21
C PHE A 122 7.65 -12.12 0.74
N THR A 123 8.81 -12.49 0.25
CA THR A 123 9.19 -12.47 -1.16
C THR A 123 9.67 -13.83 -1.60
N ALA A 124 9.33 -14.23 -2.84
CA ALA A 124 9.83 -15.45 -3.44
C ALA A 124 11.25 -15.28 -4.02
N ASP A 125 11.79 -14.08 -4.00
CA ASP A 125 13.16 -13.79 -4.44
C ASP A 125 14.08 -13.61 -3.21
N SER A 126 15.04 -14.52 -3.06
CA SER A 126 16.01 -14.45 -1.96
C SER A 126 16.94 -13.23 -2.05
N GLN A 127 17.14 -12.67 -3.25
CA GLN A 127 17.94 -11.47 -3.47
C GLN A 127 17.19 -10.19 -3.04
N ASP A 128 15.87 -10.25 -2.94
CA ASP A 128 15.03 -9.13 -2.48
C ASP A 128 14.79 -9.13 -0.96
N VAL A 129 15.58 -9.87 -0.18
CA VAL A 129 15.52 -9.87 1.28
C VAL A 129 16.61 -8.94 1.83
N PRO A 130 16.29 -8.04 2.78
CA PRO A 130 15.05 -7.86 3.57
C PRO A 130 14.00 -6.95 2.90
N GLY A 131 14.05 -6.76 1.60
CA GLY A 131 13.12 -5.94 0.83
C GLY A 131 13.28 -4.43 1.05
N PRO A 132 12.49 -3.65 0.33
CA PRO A 132 12.61 -2.18 0.37
C PRO A 132 12.26 -1.57 1.73
N TYR A 133 11.46 -2.26 2.54
CA TYR A 133 11.03 -1.81 3.86
C TYR A 133 11.83 -2.45 5.00
N LYS A 134 12.89 -3.21 4.69
CA LYS A 134 13.80 -3.89 5.64
C LYS A 134 13.14 -4.92 6.56
N ASN A 135 11.97 -5.44 6.16
CA ASN A 135 11.16 -6.35 6.99
C ASN A 135 10.53 -7.52 6.23
N PHE A 136 11.04 -7.83 5.03
CA PHE A 136 10.59 -9.01 4.29
C PHE A 136 11.46 -10.22 4.58
N GLY A 137 10.80 -11.36 4.73
CA GLY A 137 11.43 -12.68 4.77
C GLY A 137 11.38 -13.37 3.40
N TYR A 138 12.27 -14.35 3.19
CA TYR A 138 12.17 -15.25 2.04
C TYR A 138 11.09 -16.31 2.32
N ALA A 139 10.28 -16.62 1.31
CA ALA A 139 9.33 -17.72 1.34
C ALA A 139 9.14 -18.34 -0.04
N ALA A 140 8.87 -19.62 -0.12
CA ALA A 140 8.32 -20.23 -1.33
C ALA A 140 6.87 -19.75 -1.50
N ILE A 141 6.57 -19.09 -2.61
CA ILE A 141 5.24 -18.57 -2.92
C ILE A 141 4.70 -19.23 -4.19
N ARG A 142 3.60 -19.97 -4.03
CA ARG A 142 2.87 -20.62 -5.12
C ARG A 142 1.57 -19.85 -5.35
N ARG A 143 1.23 -19.63 -6.62
CA ARG A 143 -0.06 -19.13 -7.05
C ARG A 143 -0.63 -20.04 -8.13
N GLU A 144 -1.91 -20.35 -8.02
CA GLU A 144 -2.69 -20.97 -9.08
C GLU A 144 -3.92 -20.11 -9.35
N GLN A 145 -4.19 -19.82 -10.61
CA GLN A 145 -5.34 -19.04 -10.99
C GLN A 145 -6.09 -19.76 -12.12
N THR A 146 -7.40 -19.88 -11.94
CA THR A 146 -8.29 -20.39 -12.98
C THR A 146 -9.31 -19.32 -13.32
N LEU A 147 -9.31 -18.89 -14.57
CA LEU A 147 -10.26 -17.93 -15.12
C LEU A 147 -11.25 -18.68 -16.00
N LYS A 148 -12.50 -18.76 -15.56
CA LYS A 148 -13.59 -19.35 -16.33
C LYS A 148 -14.51 -18.24 -16.81
N VAL A 149 -14.33 -17.79 -18.04
CA VAL A 149 -15.16 -16.80 -18.68
C VAL A 149 -16.16 -17.54 -19.56
N VAL A 150 -17.41 -17.68 -19.09
CA VAL A 150 -18.49 -18.26 -19.90
C VAL A 150 -19.22 -17.17 -20.68
N ASN A 151 -19.44 -16.02 -20.04
CA ASN A 151 -19.89 -14.74 -20.59
C ASN A 151 -19.52 -13.66 -19.57
N ILE A 152 -19.73 -12.38 -19.90
CA ILE A 152 -19.34 -11.26 -19.02
C ILE A 152 -20.05 -11.33 -17.65
N GLU A 153 -21.17 -12.03 -17.53
CA GLU A 153 -21.99 -12.05 -16.32
C GLU A 153 -21.81 -13.31 -15.44
N ALA A 154 -21.16 -14.37 -15.94
CA ALA A 154 -21.22 -15.69 -15.29
C ALA A 154 -19.88 -16.38 -15.03
N GLY A 155 -18.75 -15.70 -15.20
CA GLY A 155 -17.44 -16.30 -14.94
C GLY A 155 -17.18 -16.49 -13.43
N VAL A 156 -16.90 -17.74 -13.03
CA VAL A 156 -16.39 -18.03 -11.67
C VAL A 156 -14.87 -18.20 -11.78
N ASN A 157 -14.15 -17.31 -11.14
CA ASN A 157 -12.70 -17.34 -11.04
C ASN A 157 -12.29 -17.99 -9.73
N GLU A 158 -11.14 -18.67 -9.77
CA GLU A 158 -10.50 -19.21 -8.58
C GLU A 158 -9.06 -18.68 -8.51
N ASP A 159 -8.65 -18.25 -7.34
CA ASP A 159 -7.27 -17.84 -7.04
C ASP A 159 -6.82 -18.55 -5.76
N PHE A 160 -5.69 -19.24 -5.86
CA PHE A 160 -5.05 -19.95 -4.75
C PHE A 160 -3.65 -19.40 -4.53
N TRP A 161 -3.33 -19.09 -3.29
CA TRP A 161 -2.03 -18.65 -2.84
C TRP A 161 -1.55 -19.51 -1.69
N GLU A 162 -0.31 -19.96 -1.76
CA GLU A 162 0.39 -20.63 -0.70
C GLU A 162 1.74 -19.95 -0.48
N VAL A 163 2.01 -19.57 0.76
CA VAL A 163 3.29 -19.00 1.20
C VAL A 163 3.85 -19.93 2.26
N ARG A 164 5.07 -20.40 2.09
CA ARG A 164 5.79 -21.22 3.08
C ARG A 164 7.14 -20.59 3.37
N ASP A 165 7.29 -20.06 4.56
CA ASP A 165 8.58 -19.52 4.98
C ASP A 165 9.54 -20.63 5.44
N ASN A 166 10.83 -20.29 5.54
CA ASN A 166 11.88 -21.21 5.95
C ASN A 166 11.90 -21.49 7.46
N ARG A 167 11.02 -20.86 8.26
CA ARG A 167 10.87 -21.02 9.71
C ARG A 167 9.62 -21.82 10.08
N GLY A 168 8.91 -22.33 9.08
CA GLY A 168 7.70 -23.15 9.24
C GLY A 168 6.40 -22.35 9.25
N GLY A 169 6.44 -21.04 9.04
CA GLY A 169 5.25 -20.22 8.85
C GLY A 169 4.55 -20.53 7.54
N THR A 170 3.23 -20.55 7.54
CA THR A 170 2.41 -20.77 6.34
C THR A 170 1.27 -19.79 6.23
N ILE A 171 0.97 -19.40 4.99
CA ILE A 171 -0.25 -18.67 4.63
C ILE A 171 -0.90 -19.43 3.48
N GLU A 172 -2.16 -19.79 3.63
CA GLU A 172 -2.95 -20.39 2.56
C GLU A 172 -4.21 -19.56 2.33
N LEU A 173 -4.46 -19.22 1.10
CA LEU A 173 -5.67 -18.51 0.67
C LEU A 173 -6.24 -19.19 -0.57
N ARG A 174 -7.51 -19.58 -0.51
CA ARG A 174 -8.28 -20.03 -1.67
C ARG A 174 -9.57 -19.24 -1.73
N VAL A 175 -9.78 -18.57 -2.85
CA VAL A 175 -11.00 -17.81 -3.11
C VAL A 175 -11.59 -18.23 -4.45
N GLN A 176 -12.89 -18.51 -4.45
CA GLN A 176 -13.69 -18.62 -5.66
C GLN A 176 -14.67 -17.46 -5.66
N TYR A 177 -14.79 -16.77 -6.77
CA TYR A 177 -15.63 -15.58 -6.85
C TYR A 177 -16.21 -15.37 -8.25
N GLN A 178 -17.36 -14.73 -8.29
CA GLN A 178 -17.92 -14.23 -9.53
C GLN A 178 -17.26 -12.90 -9.88
N ALA A 179 -16.59 -12.83 -11.01
CA ALA A 179 -15.97 -11.61 -11.51
C ALA A 179 -17.04 -10.57 -11.88
N ALA A 180 -16.67 -9.30 -11.77
CA ALA A 180 -17.43 -8.19 -12.34
C ALA A 180 -16.51 -7.27 -13.12
N LEU A 181 -17.07 -6.29 -13.80
CA LEU A 181 -16.27 -5.29 -14.52
C LEU A 181 -15.47 -4.45 -13.51
N PRO A 182 -14.13 -4.44 -13.62
CA PRO A 182 -13.29 -3.65 -12.71
C PRO A 182 -13.48 -2.15 -12.94
N SER A 183 -13.39 -1.37 -11.87
CA SER A 183 -13.31 0.08 -11.95
C SER A 183 -11.84 0.52 -12.02
N ARG A 184 -11.50 1.44 -12.93
CA ARG A 184 -10.14 1.98 -13.07
C ARG A 184 -10.00 3.29 -12.30
N ALA A 185 -8.89 3.40 -11.56
CA ALA A 185 -8.55 4.61 -10.82
C ALA A 185 -7.04 4.84 -10.81
N LYS A 186 -6.66 6.11 -10.69
CA LYS A 186 -5.27 6.53 -10.43
C LYS A 186 -5.20 7.06 -9.00
N ALA A 187 -4.08 6.80 -8.35
CA ALA A 187 -3.83 7.26 -6.99
C ALA A 187 -2.34 7.52 -6.76
N GLU A 188 -2.06 8.35 -5.80
CA GLU A 188 -0.74 8.47 -5.20
C GLU A 188 -0.85 8.14 -3.72
N GLN A 189 0.10 7.37 -3.21
CA GLN A 189 0.12 7.02 -1.79
C GLN A 189 1.54 6.83 -1.28
N LYS A 190 1.75 7.18 -0.02
CA LYS A 190 2.99 6.91 0.70
C LYS A 190 2.86 5.63 1.50
N LEU A 191 3.87 4.78 1.40
CA LEU A 191 4.00 3.59 2.23
C LEU A 191 5.25 3.71 3.08
N TYR A 192 5.08 3.64 4.39
CA TYR A 192 6.15 3.74 5.37
C TYR A 192 6.65 2.38 5.82
N SER A 193 7.90 2.32 6.30
CA SER A 193 8.47 1.13 6.93
C SER A 193 8.18 1.11 8.43
N ALA A 194 7.79 -0.05 8.97
CA ALA A 194 7.70 -0.22 10.42
C ALA A 194 9.08 -0.36 11.09
N VAL A 195 10.13 -0.72 10.34
CA VAL A 195 11.49 -0.87 10.86
C VAL A 195 12.27 0.44 10.81
N GLU A 196 12.05 1.22 9.75
CA GLU A 196 12.67 2.54 9.55
C GLU A 196 11.55 3.59 9.43
N PRO A 197 10.99 4.11 10.53
CA PRO A 197 9.76 4.92 10.51
C PRO A 197 9.84 6.22 9.71
N SER A 198 11.03 6.74 9.46
CA SER A 198 11.27 7.90 8.59
C SER A 198 11.39 7.54 7.11
N PHE A 199 11.58 6.26 6.79
CA PHE A 199 11.69 5.80 5.41
C PHE A 199 10.31 5.54 4.83
N TYR A 200 10.06 6.10 3.64
CA TYR A 200 8.87 5.81 2.86
C TYR A 200 9.17 5.78 1.37
N ARG A 201 8.25 5.20 0.62
CA ARG A 201 8.20 5.25 -0.84
C ARG A 201 6.91 5.90 -1.28
N ILE A 202 6.97 6.64 -2.37
CA ILE A 202 5.81 7.25 -3.02
C ILE A 202 5.43 6.35 -4.19
N TYR A 203 4.17 5.92 -4.21
CA TYR A 203 3.63 5.08 -5.27
C TYR A 203 2.63 5.87 -6.10
N ARG A 204 2.92 6.04 -7.38
CA ARG A 204 1.97 6.52 -8.38
C ARG A 204 1.38 5.32 -9.09
N ILE A 205 0.09 5.17 -8.96
CA ILE A 205 -0.64 3.95 -9.25
C ILE A 205 -1.69 4.22 -10.32
N ASP A 206 -1.80 3.30 -11.29
CA ASP A 206 -2.93 3.18 -12.21
C ASP A 206 -3.43 1.74 -12.13
N GLN A 207 -4.63 1.54 -11.62
CA GLN A 207 -5.15 0.20 -11.32
C GLN A 207 -6.59 0.02 -11.76
N ALA A 208 -6.94 -1.22 -12.10
CA ALA A 208 -8.30 -1.67 -12.29
C ALA A 208 -8.69 -2.61 -11.15
N THR A 209 -9.72 -2.26 -10.36
CA THR A 209 -10.10 -2.98 -9.14
C THR A 209 -11.50 -3.57 -9.26
N ASP A 210 -11.63 -4.86 -8.99
CA ASP A 210 -12.88 -5.57 -8.76
C ASP A 210 -13.06 -5.84 -7.27
N ILE A 211 -14.08 -5.24 -6.64
CA ILE A 211 -14.42 -5.46 -5.23
C ILE A 211 -15.30 -6.70 -5.16
N VAL A 212 -14.71 -7.84 -4.83
CA VAL A 212 -15.38 -9.14 -4.76
C VAL A 212 -16.24 -9.27 -3.50
N LYS A 213 -15.73 -8.76 -2.38
CA LYS A 213 -16.43 -8.70 -1.10
C LYS A 213 -16.20 -7.37 -0.42
N SER A 214 -17.26 -6.81 0.13
CA SER A 214 -17.22 -5.66 1.02
C SER A 214 -18.39 -5.75 1.99
N VAL A 215 -18.10 -5.98 3.26
CA VAL A 215 -19.14 -6.01 4.31
C VAL A 215 -19.81 -4.63 4.44
N PRO A 216 -19.06 -3.50 4.49
CA PRO A 216 -19.69 -2.18 4.60
C PRO A 216 -20.55 -1.77 3.40
N ALA A 217 -20.20 -2.24 2.19
CA ALA A 217 -20.94 -1.91 0.97
C ALA A 217 -22.01 -2.96 0.61
N GLY A 218 -22.16 -4.03 1.40
CA GLY A 218 -23.13 -5.11 1.12
C GLY A 218 -22.79 -5.92 -0.14
N ILE A 219 -21.53 -5.95 -0.57
CA ILE A 219 -21.08 -6.73 -1.72
C ILE A 219 -20.59 -8.09 -1.23
N ASP A 220 -21.17 -9.17 -1.80
CA ASP A 220 -20.66 -10.53 -1.58
C ASP A 220 -20.82 -11.36 -2.85
N ARG A 221 -19.70 -11.50 -3.57
CA ARG A 221 -19.60 -12.33 -4.77
C ARG A 221 -18.65 -13.51 -4.58
N LEU A 222 -18.24 -13.77 -3.32
CA LEU A 222 -17.52 -14.97 -2.96
C LEU A 222 -18.42 -16.20 -3.09
N LYS A 223 -17.91 -17.25 -3.72
CA LYS A 223 -18.56 -18.57 -3.81
C LYS A 223 -17.91 -19.56 -2.85
N ASN A 224 -16.61 -19.42 -2.62
CA ASN A 224 -15.87 -20.15 -1.62
C ASN A 224 -14.73 -19.29 -1.09
N TYR A 225 -14.44 -19.42 0.19
CA TYR A 225 -13.35 -18.69 0.86
C TYR A 225 -12.75 -19.59 1.93
N GLN A 226 -11.45 -19.82 1.83
CA GLN A 226 -10.66 -20.49 2.83
C GLN A 226 -9.39 -19.70 3.05
N PHE A 227 -9.12 -19.36 4.30
CA PHE A 227 -7.91 -18.64 4.68
C PHE A 227 -7.32 -19.27 5.94
N ARG A 228 -6.02 -19.48 5.92
CA ARG A 228 -5.24 -19.94 7.07
C ARG A 228 -3.99 -19.09 7.19
N MET A 229 -3.73 -18.59 8.37
CA MET A 229 -2.52 -17.88 8.73
C MET A 229 -1.85 -18.60 9.90
N ALA A 230 -0.67 -19.15 9.67
CA ALA A 230 0.14 -19.82 10.67
C ALA A 230 1.58 -19.25 10.66
N VAL A 231 1.69 -17.93 10.68
CA VAL A 231 2.95 -17.20 10.81
C VAL A 231 3.14 -16.88 12.29
N PRO A 232 4.20 -17.39 12.95
CA PRO A 232 4.35 -17.27 14.40
C PRO A 232 4.26 -15.84 14.93
N GLU A 233 4.85 -14.88 14.23
CA GLU A 233 4.87 -13.47 14.62
C GLU A 233 3.50 -12.80 14.55
N LEU A 234 2.55 -13.38 13.79
CA LEU A 234 1.20 -12.87 13.62
C LEU A 234 0.15 -13.70 14.38
N SER A 235 0.55 -14.75 15.10
CA SER A 235 -0.38 -15.68 15.76
C SER A 235 -1.38 -15.03 16.71
N LYS A 236 -0.99 -13.91 17.36
CA LYS A 236 -1.89 -13.14 18.24
C LYS A 236 -2.90 -12.26 17.50
N LEU A 237 -2.70 -12.04 16.20
CA LEU A 237 -3.66 -11.32 15.35
C LEU A 237 -4.62 -12.28 14.65
N PHE A 238 -4.22 -13.55 14.53
CA PHE A 238 -4.96 -14.62 13.86
C PHE A 238 -5.25 -15.76 14.85
N ASP A 239 -6.02 -15.41 15.87
CA ASP A 239 -6.42 -16.30 16.97
C ASP A 239 -7.87 -16.82 16.83
N GLY A 240 -8.50 -16.57 15.68
CA GLY A 240 -9.89 -16.90 15.38
C GLY A 240 -10.88 -15.74 15.62
N THR A 241 -10.40 -14.59 16.08
CA THR A 241 -11.23 -13.37 16.27
C THR A 241 -11.15 -12.40 15.11
N GLU A 242 -10.22 -12.63 14.17
CA GLU A 242 -10.08 -11.81 12.98
C GLU A 242 -11.32 -11.86 12.09
N GLN A 243 -11.65 -10.75 11.46
CA GLN A 243 -12.83 -10.62 10.62
C GLN A 243 -12.44 -10.20 9.21
N LEU A 244 -12.99 -10.89 8.21
CA LEU A 244 -12.87 -10.49 6.82
C LEU A 244 -13.83 -9.33 6.54
N VAL A 245 -13.29 -8.14 6.34
CA VAL A 245 -14.05 -6.93 5.94
C VAL A 245 -14.29 -6.91 4.44
N GLY A 246 -13.31 -7.34 3.66
CA GLY A 246 -13.45 -7.39 2.21
C GLY A 246 -12.34 -8.12 1.47
N VAL A 247 -12.61 -8.36 0.18
CA VAL A 247 -11.64 -8.90 -0.77
C VAL A 247 -11.72 -8.08 -2.04
N SER A 248 -10.60 -7.65 -2.57
CA SER A 248 -10.51 -7.05 -3.89
C SER A 248 -9.48 -7.77 -4.76
N VAL A 249 -9.81 -7.90 -6.04
CA VAL A 249 -8.93 -8.43 -7.06
C VAL A 249 -8.55 -7.28 -7.99
N ILE A 250 -7.28 -7.16 -8.28
CA ILE A 250 -6.73 -6.09 -9.11
C ILE A 250 -6.03 -6.77 -10.31
N PRO A 251 -6.77 -7.00 -11.41
CA PRO A 251 -6.23 -7.68 -12.60
C PRO A 251 -5.20 -6.84 -13.34
N LEU A 252 -5.18 -5.54 -13.11
CA LEU A 252 -4.19 -4.62 -13.66
C LEU A 252 -3.77 -3.63 -12.59
N TYR A 253 -2.48 -3.64 -12.24
CA TYR A 253 -1.85 -2.69 -11.35
C TYR A 253 -0.53 -2.24 -11.95
N VAL A 254 -0.49 -1.00 -12.41
CA VAL A 254 0.73 -0.35 -12.91
C VAL A 254 1.20 0.64 -11.86
N ARG A 255 2.47 0.59 -11.52
CA ARG A 255 3.02 1.42 -10.46
C ARG A 255 4.39 1.98 -10.85
N GLN A 256 4.55 3.27 -10.59
CA GLN A 256 5.85 3.93 -10.51
C GLN A 256 6.20 4.18 -9.04
N ILE A 257 7.44 3.95 -8.67
CA ILE A 257 7.95 4.04 -7.30
C ILE A 257 9.00 5.13 -7.25
N PHE A 258 8.80 6.09 -6.35
CA PHE A 258 9.73 7.19 -6.13
C PHE A 258 10.26 7.17 -4.69
N LEU A 259 11.50 7.63 -4.54
CA LEU A 259 12.05 8.06 -3.27
C LEU A 259 11.90 9.56 -3.11
N PRO A 260 11.71 10.06 -1.86
CA PRO A 260 11.59 11.49 -1.56
C PRO A 260 12.90 12.24 -1.77
#